data_641f7205399a2a3eb18837927ff9df98
#
_entry.id   641f7205399a2a3eb18837927ff9df98
#
_cell.length_a   1.000
_cell.length_b   1.000
_cell.length_c   1.000
_cell.angle_alpha   90.00
_cell.angle_beta   90.00
_cell.angle_gamma   90.00
#
_symmetry.space_group_name_H-M   'P 1'
#
loop_
_entity.id
_entity.type
_entity.pdbx_description
1 polymer ?
#
loop_
_entity_poly.entity_id
_entity_poly.type
_entity_poly.pdbx_seq_one_letter_code
_entity_poly.pdbx_strand_id
1 'polypeptide(L)'
;MSIYKNHIAIIGAGISGLMLGIILKKHNIPCVIFEKYNTVSEYGAGISISPNGLKILEELNLLNKLKMVSANPYKTNFYSNSSMITSIPVDVVTTSRQSLYKVLLDEYLSLQGDILFDHELIDINLSKKTLSFLNNIN
;
A
#
# COMPACT_ATOMS: atom_id res chain seq x y z
N MET A 1 18.44 22.14 -8.74
CA MET A 1 17.02 22.42 -8.39
C MET A 1 16.31 21.09 -8.22
N SER A 2 15.57 20.89 -7.15
CA SER A 2 14.79 19.64 -6.96
C SER A 2 13.68 19.58 -8.02
N ILE A 3 13.63 18.48 -8.77
CA ILE A 3 12.57 18.22 -9.76
C ILE A 3 11.20 18.04 -9.10
N TYR A 4 11.16 17.73 -7.79
CA TYR A 4 9.93 17.48 -7.01
C TYR A 4 9.47 18.68 -6.18
N LYS A 5 9.89 19.91 -6.49
CA LYS A 5 9.59 21.12 -5.70
C LYS A 5 8.10 21.35 -5.42
N ASN A 6 7.24 20.93 -6.34
CA ASN A 6 5.78 21.11 -6.24
C ASN A 6 5.01 19.79 -6.06
N HIS A 7 5.69 18.76 -5.55
CA HIS A 7 5.08 17.45 -5.33
C HIS A 7 4.76 17.26 -3.85
N ILE A 8 3.71 16.48 -3.58
CA ILE A 8 3.48 15.93 -2.25
C ILE A 8 4.50 14.82 -2.03
N ALA A 9 5.32 14.95 -1.01
CA ALA A 9 6.26 13.92 -0.60
C ALA A 9 5.56 12.89 0.28
N ILE A 10 5.58 11.63 -0.12
CA ILE A 10 5.06 10.49 0.64
C ILE A 10 6.27 9.73 1.18
N ILE A 11 6.29 9.49 2.49
CA ILE A 11 7.38 8.78 3.14
C ILE A 11 6.97 7.32 3.39
N GLY A 12 7.69 6.42 2.72
CA GLY A 12 7.48 4.98 2.76
C GLY A 12 6.65 4.45 1.58
N ALA A 13 7.19 3.45 0.88
CA ALA A 13 6.53 2.75 -0.23
C ALA A 13 5.71 1.52 0.23
N GLY A 14 5.27 1.48 1.49
CA GLY A 14 4.38 0.42 1.97
C GLY A 14 2.95 0.55 1.41
N ILE A 15 2.04 -0.34 1.84
CA ILE A 15 0.64 -0.38 1.40
C ILE A 15 -0.03 1.00 1.51
N SER A 16 0.15 1.71 2.64
CA SER A 16 -0.47 3.01 2.86
C SER A 16 0.09 4.11 1.94
N GLY A 17 1.41 4.13 1.75
CA GLY A 17 2.06 5.10 0.87
C GLY A 17 1.68 4.90 -0.59
N LEU A 18 1.65 3.65 -1.06
CA LEU A 18 1.20 3.30 -2.41
C LEU A 18 -0.28 3.67 -2.63
N MET A 19 -1.16 3.35 -1.65
CA MET A 19 -2.57 3.73 -1.73
C MET A 19 -2.75 5.25 -1.85
N LEU A 20 -2.07 6.02 -1.00
CA LEU A 20 -2.11 7.48 -1.06
C LEU A 20 -1.58 7.98 -2.41
N GLY A 21 -0.47 7.43 -2.88
CA GLY A 21 0.12 7.77 -4.17
C GLY A 21 -0.85 7.53 -5.34
N ILE A 22 -1.52 6.37 -5.37
CA ILE A 22 -2.53 6.03 -6.38
C ILE A 22 -3.68 7.04 -6.35
N ILE A 23 -4.21 7.35 -5.17
CA ILE A 23 -5.30 8.32 -5.03
C ILE A 23 -4.88 9.68 -5.56
N LEU A 24 -3.72 10.19 -5.15
CA LEU A 24 -3.21 11.49 -5.62
C LEU A 24 -3.01 11.51 -7.13
N LYS A 25 -2.41 10.47 -7.71
CA LYS A 25 -2.21 10.37 -9.17
C LYS A 25 -3.53 10.34 -9.94
N LYS A 26 -4.52 9.58 -9.47
CA LYS A 26 -5.86 9.54 -10.10
C LYS A 26 -6.58 10.89 -10.04
N HIS A 27 -6.23 11.75 -9.08
CA HIS A 27 -6.72 13.12 -8.98
C HIS A 27 -5.81 14.17 -9.65
N ASN A 28 -4.80 13.74 -10.41
CA ASN A 28 -3.82 14.61 -11.06
C ASN A 28 -3.04 15.50 -10.07
N ILE A 29 -2.83 15.03 -8.85
CA ILE A 29 -2.05 15.73 -7.84
C ILE A 29 -0.61 15.20 -7.88
N PRO A 30 0.39 16.05 -8.16
CA PRO A 30 1.78 15.63 -8.22
C PRO A 30 2.26 15.07 -6.88
N CYS A 31 2.79 13.86 -6.88
CA CYS A 31 3.36 13.22 -5.71
C CYS A 31 4.57 12.35 -6.06
N VAL A 32 5.41 12.12 -5.08
CA VAL A 32 6.58 11.24 -5.15
C VAL A 32 6.70 10.47 -3.86
N ILE A 33 7.05 9.19 -3.95
CA ILE A 33 7.27 8.33 -2.78
C ILE A 33 8.77 8.21 -2.53
N PHE A 34 9.19 8.39 -1.27
CA PHE A 34 10.56 8.16 -0.80
C PHE A 34 10.57 6.91 0.08
N GLU A 35 11.41 5.94 -0.26
CA GLU A 35 11.54 4.69 0.47
C GLU A 35 12.97 4.51 0.98
N LYS A 36 13.13 4.13 2.25
CA LYS A 36 14.45 4.00 2.88
C LYS A 36 15.22 2.77 2.42
N TYR A 37 14.53 1.71 2.03
CA TYR A 37 15.16 0.50 1.55
C TYR A 37 15.40 0.56 0.04
N ASN A 38 16.38 -0.20 -0.45
CA ASN A 38 16.68 -0.29 -1.89
C ASN A 38 15.68 -1.20 -2.63
N THR A 39 14.95 -2.03 -1.90
CA THR A 39 13.88 -2.87 -2.42
C THR A 39 12.76 -2.92 -1.40
N VAL A 40 11.57 -3.17 -1.86
CA VAL A 40 10.47 -3.43 -0.94
C VAL A 40 10.30 -4.94 -0.80
N SER A 41 10.58 -5.45 0.39
CA SER A 41 10.32 -6.83 0.76
C SER A 41 9.15 -6.87 1.74
N GLU A 42 7.97 -7.10 1.22
CA GLU A 42 6.80 -7.35 2.06
C GLU A 42 6.74 -8.84 2.42
N TYR A 43 7.49 -9.22 3.45
CA TYR A 43 7.30 -10.51 4.12
C TYR A 43 6.19 -10.35 5.15
N GLY A 44 5.24 -11.26 5.16
CA GLY A 44 4.20 -11.19 6.17
C GLY A 44 3.10 -12.22 6.04
N ALA A 45 2.33 -12.31 7.09
CA ALA A 45 1.14 -13.13 7.17
C ALA A 45 0.07 -12.69 6.16
N GLY A 46 -0.95 -13.52 6.01
CA GLY A 46 -2.15 -13.14 5.28
C GLY A 46 -2.81 -11.89 5.86
N ILE A 47 -3.48 -11.15 5.03
CA ILE A 47 -4.27 -9.98 5.39
C ILE A 47 -5.72 -10.18 4.94
N SER A 48 -6.67 -9.86 5.81
CA SER A 48 -8.09 -9.81 5.48
C SER A 48 -8.52 -8.37 5.28
N ILE A 49 -9.16 -8.10 4.17
CA ILE A 49 -9.64 -6.78 3.81
C ILE A 49 -11.15 -6.76 4.03
N SER A 50 -11.58 -5.87 4.91
CA SER A 50 -12.98 -5.65 5.27
C SER A 50 -13.78 -4.97 4.13
N PRO A 51 -15.13 -4.98 4.19
CA PRO A 51 -15.97 -4.34 3.18
C PRO A 51 -15.62 -2.87 2.92
N ASN A 52 -15.23 -2.13 3.97
CA ASN A 52 -14.81 -0.72 3.81
C ASN A 52 -13.55 -0.59 2.94
N GLY A 53 -12.56 -1.46 3.15
CA GLY A 53 -11.37 -1.49 2.31
C GLY A 53 -11.65 -1.96 0.89
N LEU A 54 -12.55 -2.95 0.73
CA LEU A 54 -12.97 -3.43 -0.60
C LEU A 54 -13.65 -2.33 -1.41
N LYS A 55 -14.50 -1.51 -0.77
CA LYS A 55 -15.15 -0.37 -1.41
C LYS A 55 -14.14 0.64 -1.97
N ILE A 56 -13.10 0.97 -1.20
CA ILE A 56 -12.03 1.88 -1.67
C ILE A 56 -11.30 1.27 -2.88
N LEU A 57 -10.99 -0.03 -2.83
CA LEU A 57 -10.35 -0.72 -3.95
C LEU A 57 -11.25 -0.79 -5.19
N GLU A 58 -12.57 -0.88 -5.02
CA GLU A 58 -13.53 -0.82 -6.10
C GLU A 58 -13.58 0.57 -6.75
N GLU A 59 -13.65 1.64 -5.97
CA GLU A 59 -13.60 3.02 -6.43
C GLU A 59 -12.31 3.34 -7.21
N LEU A 60 -11.21 2.67 -6.84
CA LEU A 60 -9.92 2.79 -7.53
C LEU A 60 -9.77 1.83 -8.72
N ASN A 61 -10.78 1.00 -9.04
CA ASN A 61 -10.75 -0.06 -10.05
C ASN A 61 -9.68 -1.14 -9.79
N LEU A 62 -9.33 -1.40 -8.53
CA LEU A 62 -8.33 -2.39 -8.12
C LEU A 62 -8.93 -3.69 -7.59
N LEU A 63 -10.22 -3.71 -7.27
CA LEU A 63 -10.89 -4.84 -6.63
C LEU A 63 -10.77 -6.13 -7.46
N ASN A 64 -10.98 -6.06 -8.78
CA ASN A 64 -10.88 -7.22 -9.64
C ASN A 64 -9.46 -7.76 -9.73
N LYS A 65 -8.45 -6.86 -9.84
CA LYS A 65 -7.04 -7.24 -9.82
C LYS A 65 -6.68 -7.97 -8.52
N LEU A 66 -7.17 -7.47 -7.39
CA LEU A 66 -6.95 -8.11 -6.09
C LEU A 66 -7.64 -9.47 -5.99
N LYS A 67 -8.90 -9.59 -6.41
CA LYS A 67 -9.65 -10.86 -6.36
C LYS A 67 -8.99 -11.98 -7.14
N MET A 68 -8.26 -11.68 -8.21
CA MET A 68 -7.52 -12.68 -8.98
C MET A 68 -6.39 -13.36 -8.20
N VAL A 69 -5.88 -12.72 -7.14
CA VAL A 69 -4.76 -13.20 -6.31
C VAL A 69 -5.17 -13.43 -4.85
N SER A 70 -6.46 -13.61 -4.61
CA SER A 70 -7.05 -13.65 -3.27
C SER A 70 -8.04 -14.79 -3.11
N ALA A 71 -8.33 -15.14 -1.86
CA ALA A 71 -9.43 -16.00 -1.47
C ALA A 71 -10.62 -15.17 -0.97
N ASN A 72 -11.83 -15.67 -1.19
CA ASN A 72 -13.07 -15.04 -0.76
C ASN A 72 -13.78 -15.98 0.24
N PRO A 73 -13.37 -16.04 1.50
CA PRO A 73 -14.04 -16.83 2.52
C PRO A 73 -15.45 -16.27 2.76
N TYR A 74 -16.43 -17.14 2.90
CA TYR A 74 -17.82 -16.77 3.16
C TYR A 74 -18.25 -16.99 4.62
N LYS A 75 -17.38 -17.65 5.42
CA LYS A 75 -17.62 -17.88 6.84
C LYS A 75 -16.31 -18.08 7.61
N THR A 76 -16.38 -17.78 8.92
CA THR A 76 -15.36 -18.13 9.90
C THR A 76 -15.93 -19.13 10.88
N ASN A 77 -15.26 -20.26 11.06
CA ASN A 77 -15.64 -21.29 12.02
C ASN A 77 -14.77 -21.16 13.29
N PHE A 78 -15.43 -21.24 14.44
CA PHE A 78 -14.75 -21.24 15.75
C PHE A 78 -14.83 -22.63 16.35
N TYR A 79 -13.71 -23.12 16.87
CA TYR A 79 -13.57 -24.45 17.46
C TYR A 79 -13.04 -24.38 18.89
N SER A 80 -13.47 -25.35 19.73
CA SER A 80 -12.84 -25.66 21.01
C SER A 80 -12.68 -27.16 21.12
N ASN A 81 -11.50 -27.64 21.48
CA ASN A 81 -11.17 -29.06 21.60
C ASN A 81 -11.70 -29.91 20.40
N SER A 82 -11.43 -29.43 19.18
CA SER A 82 -11.88 -30.05 17.91
C SER A 82 -13.39 -30.05 17.66
N SER A 83 -14.20 -29.52 18.56
CA SER A 83 -15.65 -29.35 18.36
C SER A 83 -15.96 -27.95 17.86
N MET A 84 -16.75 -27.83 16.80
CA MET A 84 -17.18 -26.55 16.28
C MET A 84 -18.18 -25.89 17.26
N ILE A 85 -17.85 -24.69 17.75
CA ILE A 85 -18.70 -23.90 18.64
C ILE A 85 -19.73 -23.12 17.83
N THR A 86 -19.25 -22.40 16.82
CA THR A 86 -20.10 -21.52 15.99
C THR A 86 -19.46 -21.23 14.64
N SER A 87 -20.29 -20.77 13.72
CA SER A 87 -19.88 -20.31 12.39
C SER A 87 -20.51 -18.95 12.12
N ILE A 88 -19.71 -17.98 11.74
CA ILE A 88 -20.16 -16.61 11.48
C ILE A 88 -19.93 -16.30 10.00
N PRO A 89 -20.93 -15.82 9.26
CA PRO A 89 -20.75 -15.33 7.91
C PRO A 89 -19.77 -14.15 7.89
N VAL A 90 -18.91 -14.10 6.88
CA VAL A 90 -17.96 -12.99 6.70
C VAL A 90 -18.04 -12.48 5.26
N ASP A 91 -17.84 -11.19 5.10
CA ASP A 91 -17.71 -10.53 3.81
C ASP A 91 -16.32 -9.87 3.77
N VAL A 92 -15.32 -10.67 3.43
CA VAL A 92 -13.92 -10.24 3.38
C VAL A 92 -13.21 -10.87 2.19
N VAL A 93 -12.16 -10.22 1.74
CA VAL A 93 -11.17 -10.79 0.83
C VAL A 93 -9.89 -11.05 1.60
N THR A 94 -9.37 -12.28 1.52
CA THR A 94 -8.13 -12.66 2.20
C THR A 94 -7.04 -12.91 1.16
N THR A 95 -5.90 -12.26 1.33
CA THR A 95 -4.76 -12.38 0.43
C THR A 95 -3.45 -12.33 1.22
N SER A 96 -2.31 -12.59 0.57
CA SER A 96 -1.02 -12.31 1.18
C SER A 96 -0.74 -10.80 1.15
N ARG A 97 -0.01 -10.31 2.15
CA ARG A 97 0.45 -8.92 2.16
C ARG A 97 1.27 -8.59 0.91
N GLN A 98 2.08 -9.53 0.46
CA GLN A 98 2.87 -9.42 -0.76
C GLN A 98 2.01 -9.27 -2.03
N SER A 99 0.93 -10.05 -2.15
CA SER A 99 0.02 -9.95 -3.31
C SER A 99 -0.70 -8.62 -3.35
N LEU A 100 -1.21 -8.14 -2.19
CA LEU A 100 -1.82 -6.81 -2.11
C LEU A 100 -0.81 -5.73 -2.48
N TYR A 101 0.39 -5.78 -1.91
CA TYR A 101 1.47 -4.85 -2.20
C TYR A 101 1.77 -4.80 -3.70
N LYS A 102 1.93 -5.97 -4.35
CA LYS A 102 2.22 -6.05 -5.77
C LYS A 102 1.12 -5.40 -6.62
N VAL A 103 -0.14 -5.65 -6.33
CA VAL A 103 -1.27 -5.03 -7.04
C VAL A 103 -1.22 -3.50 -6.94
N LEU A 104 -0.89 -2.96 -5.75
CA LEU A 104 -0.79 -1.51 -5.54
C LEU A 104 0.45 -0.92 -6.22
N LEU A 105 1.58 -1.59 -6.14
CA LEU A 105 2.82 -1.15 -6.78
C LEU A 105 2.65 -1.08 -8.31
N ASP A 106 2.14 -2.16 -8.91
CA ASP A 106 1.91 -2.24 -10.35
C ASP A 106 0.95 -1.13 -10.82
N GLU A 107 -0.09 -0.82 -10.04
CA GLU A 107 -1.00 0.30 -10.35
C GLU A 107 -0.30 1.65 -10.24
N TYR A 108 0.44 1.92 -9.16
CA TYR A 108 1.12 3.20 -8.97
C TYR A 108 2.12 3.48 -10.09
N LEU A 109 2.90 2.47 -10.49
CA LEU A 109 3.85 2.58 -11.59
C LEU A 109 3.14 2.76 -12.94
N SER A 110 2.00 2.10 -13.17
CA SER A 110 1.20 2.28 -14.39
C SER A 110 0.66 3.72 -14.54
N LEU A 111 0.46 4.41 -13.42
CA LEU A 111 0.07 5.82 -13.36
C LEU A 111 1.29 6.76 -13.45
N GLN A 112 2.44 6.26 -13.86
CA GLN A 112 3.70 7.03 -13.92
C GLN A 112 4.07 7.63 -12.56
N GLY A 113 3.89 6.85 -11.49
CA GLY A 113 4.31 7.23 -10.14
C GLY A 113 5.82 7.04 -9.95
N ASP A 114 6.46 8.00 -9.30
CA ASP A 114 7.89 7.96 -8.98
C ASP A 114 8.12 7.42 -7.57
N ILE A 115 9.01 6.43 -7.44
CA ILE A 115 9.51 5.93 -6.15
C ILE A 115 11.02 6.11 -6.13
N LEU A 116 11.51 6.82 -5.13
CA LEU A 116 12.93 7.01 -4.87
C LEU A 116 13.34 6.10 -3.71
N PHE A 117 14.03 5.03 -4.04
CA PHE A 117 14.62 4.10 -3.08
C PHE A 117 15.90 4.66 -2.46
N ASP A 118 16.40 4.04 -1.38
CA ASP A 118 17.58 4.47 -0.63
C ASP A 118 17.47 5.91 -0.09
N HIS A 119 16.24 6.35 0.24
CA HIS A 119 15.95 7.68 0.75
C HIS A 119 15.34 7.59 2.15
N GLU A 120 16.19 7.39 3.17
CA GLU A 120 15.77 7.43 4.56
C GLU A 120 15.59 8.87 5.03
N LEU A 121 14.36 9.24 5.42
CA LEU A 121 14.07 10.56 5.95
C LEU A 121 14.75 10.75 7.32
N ILE A 122 15.57 11.79 7.46
CA ILE A 122 16.26 12.13 8.72
C ILE A 122 15.77 13.43 9.36
N ASP A 123 15.25 14.38 8.56
CA ASP A 123 14.76 15.65 9.11
C ASP A 123 13.71 16.30 8.20
N ILE A 124 12.82 17.07 8.83
CA ILE A 124 11.78 17.86 8.17
C ILE A 124 11.87 19.31 8.62
N ASN A 125 12.19 20.22 7.72
CA ASN A 125 12.13 21.65 8.00
C ASN A 125 10.80 22.23 7.49
N LEU A 126 9.86 22.42 8.41
CA LEU A 126 8.51 22.92 8.08
C LEU A 126 8.53 24.36 7.56
N SER A 127 9.42 25.23 8.10
CA SER A 127 9.51 26.63 7.70
C SER A 127 10.01 26.77 6.26
N LYS A 128 11.00 25.96 5.90
CA LYS A 128 11.58 25.94 4.54
C LYS A 128 10.86 24.99 3.59
N LYS A 129 9.93 24.16 4.13
CA LYS A 129 9.26 23.09 3.38
C LYS A 129 10.25 22.17 2.67
N THR A 130 11.29 21.73 3.40
CA THR A 130 12.34 20.86 2.89
C THR A 130 12.45 19.58 3.70
N LEU A 131 12.82 18.50 3.01
CA LEU A 131 13.12 17.19 3.59
C LEU A 131 14.61 16.92 3.42
N SER A 132 15.20 16.33 4.44
CA SER A 132 16.59 15.86 4.39
C SER A 132 16.60 14.34 4.46
N PHE A 133 17.34 13.69 3.58
CA PHE A 133 17.45 12.26 3.49
C PHE A 133 18.89 11.80 3.73
N LEU A 134 19.03 10.65 4.38
CA LEU A 134 20.28 9.90 4.37
C LEU A 134 20.35 9.16 3.04
N ASN A 135 21.23 9.59 2.15
CA ASN A 135 21.47 8.88 0.90
C ASN A 135 22.53 7.83 1.16
N ASN A 136 22.17 6.55 1.15
CA ASN A 136 23.12 5.44 1.17
C ASN A 136 23.73 5.28 -0.25
N ILE A 137 24.47 6.28 -0.70
CA ILE A 137 25.28 6.17 -1.90
C ILE A 137 26.60 5.53 -1.45
N ASN A 138 26.76 4.22 -1.68
CA ASN A 138 28.06 3.55 -1.71
C ASN A 138 28.66 3.63 -3.10
#